data_886c18825c79b0d8c66e0ea1f12c4bd9
#
_entry.id   886c18825c79b0d8c66e0ea1f12c4bd9
#
_cell.length_a   1.000
_cell.length_b   1.000
_cell.length_c   1.000
_cell.angle_alpha   90.00
_cell.angle_beta   90.00
_cell.angle_gamma   90.00
#
_symmetry.space_group_name_H-M   'P 1'
#
loop_
_entity.id
_entity.type
_entity.pdbx_description
1 polymer ?
#
loop_
_entity_poly.entity_id
_entity_poly.type
_entity_poly.pdbx_seq_one_letter_code
_entity_poly.pdbx_strand_id
1 'polypeptide(L)'
;MKLNTVIIEDEIPAARLLHSMVSSLRPEWNIEIIPGSVDDAVEWFASHEHPELIFLDIHLTDGDAFDFLSAAKPKSAVIFTTAYDQYAIRAFSVNSIDYILKPVDEQRL
;
A
#
# COMPACT_ATOMS: atom_id res chain seq x y z
N MET A 1 -4.81 9.61 17.06
CA MET A 1 -5.28 8.24 16.74
C MET A 1 -4.13 7.41 16.22
N LYS A 2 -4.04 6.17 16.63
CA LYS A 2 -2.93 5.28 16.28
C LYS A 2 -3.43 4.23 15.31
N LEU A 3 -2.93 4.26 14.07
CA LEU A 3 -3.33 3.30 13.05
C LEU A 3 -2.20 2.29 12.79
N ASN A 4 -2.58 1.04 12.58
CA ASN A 4 -1.68 0.05 12.04
C ASN A 4 -1.72 0.18 10.52
N THR A 5 -0.57 0.42 9.93
CA THR A 5 -0.43 0.73 8.51
C THR A 5 0.62 -0.19 7.89
N VAL A 6 0.35 -0.64 6.69
CA VAL A 6 1.25 -1.49 5.94
C VAL A 6 1.58 -0.84 4.61
N ILE A 7 2.84 -0.89 4.20
CA ILE A 7 3.29 -0.45 2.88
C ILE A 7 3.71 -1.68 2.09
N ILE A 8 3.06 -1.90 0.95
CA ILE A 8 3.41 -2.99 0.03
C ILE A 8 4.02 -2.36 -1.21
N GLU A 9 5.34 -2.48 -1.37
CA GLU A 9 6.09 -1.82 -2.40
C GLU A 9 7.32 -2.67 -2.74
N ASP A 10 7.56 -2.95 -4.03
CA ASP A 10 8.67 -3.80 -4.45
C ASP A 10 10.02 -3.08 -4.56
N GLU A 11 10.02 -1.75 -4.64
CA GLU A 11 11.24 -0.99 -4.67
C GLU A 11 11.60 -0.53 -3.26
N ILE A 12 12.65 -1.09 -2.69
CA ILE A 12 13.02 -0.81 -1.31
C ILE A 12 13.26 0.69 -1.03
N PRO A 13 13.98 1.44 -1.89
CA PRO A 13 14.15 2.87 -1.64
C PRO A 13 12.82 3.63 -1.63
N ALA A 14 11.89 3.28 -2.52
CA ALA A 14 10.57 3.92 -2.56
C ALA A 14 9.77 3.59 -1.31
N ALA A 15 9.82 2.34 -0.85
CA ALA A 15 9.14 1.93 0.38
C ALA A 15 9.67 2.69 1.59
N ARG A 16 10.98 2.83 1.69
CA ARG A 16 11.62 3.56 2.79
C ARG A 16 11.28 5.03 2.77
N LEU A 17 11.24 5.63 1.59
CA LEU A 17 10.88 7.04 1.46
C LEU A 17 9.44 7.27 1.91
N LEU A 18 8.52 6.44 1.46
CA LEU A 18 7.13 6.55 1.86
C LEU A 18 6.96 6.32 3.37
N HIS A 19 7.65 5.33 3.92
CA HIS A 19 7.64 5.07 5.36
C HIS A 19 8.11 6.32 6.12
N SER A 20 9.19 6.93 5.66
CA SER A 20 9.74 8.12 6.29
C SER A 20 8.76 9.29 6.25
N MET A 21 8.10 9.52 5.11
CA MET A 21 7.13 10.60 4.97
C MET A 21 5.91 10.39 5.88
N VAL A 22 5.37 9.18 5.90
CA VAL A 22 4.19 8.87 6.73
C VAL A 22 4.55 8.94 8.20
N SER A 23 5.71 8.42 8.59
CA SER A 23 6.18 8.49 9.98
C SER A 23 6.36 9.92 10.46
N SER A 24 6.83 10.79 9.58
CA SER A 24 7.00 12.21 9.88
C SER A 24 5.66 12.91 10.13
N LEU A 25 4.66 12.59 9.30
CA LEU A 25 3.34 13.20 9.39
C LEU A 25 2.48 12.58 10.50
N ARG A 26 2.67 11.31 10.77
CA ARG A 26 1.88 10.56 11.76
C ARG A 26 2.83 9.70 12.62
N PRO A 27 3.61 10.33 13.50
CA PRO A 27 4.63 9.58 14.26
C PRO A 27 4.04 8.53 15.22
N GLU A 28 2.77 8.63 15.55
CA GLU A 28 2.11 7.68 16.44
C GLU A 28 1.62 6.41 15.73
N TRP A 29 1.65 6.37 14.39
CA TRP A 29 1.19 5.19 13.64
C TRP A 29 2.25 4.09 13.65
N ASN A 30 1.81 2.84 13.71
CA ASN A 30 2.66 1.68 13.44
C ASN A 30 2.70 1.43 11.95
N ILE A 31 3.88 1.48 11.35
CA ILE A 31 4.03 1.32 9.91
C ILE A 31 4.99 0.17 9.64
N GLU A 32 4.54 -0.81 8.88
CA GLU A 32 5.36 -1.95 8.51
C GLU A 32 5.48 -2.03 7.00
N ILE A 33 6.66 -2.37 6.51
CA ILE A 33 6.91 -2.56 5.08
C ILE A 33 6.90 -4.05 4.79
N ILE A 34 6.07 -4.45 3.81
CA ILE A 34 6.07 -5.83 3.30
C ILE A 34 6.81 -5.80 1.97
N PRO A 35 7.82 -6.68 1.77
CA PRO A 35 8.46 -6.79 0.46
C PRO A 35 7.42 -7.03 -0.64
N GLY A 36 7.63 -6.44 -1.78
CA GLY A 36 6.61 -6.23 -2.78
C GLY A 36 6.17 -7.41 -3.64
N SER A 37 6.18 -8.63 -3.12
CA SER A 37 5.63 -9.77 -3.86
C SER A 37 4.17 -9.99 -3.46
N VAL A 38 3.35 -10.37 -4.44
CA VAL A 38 1.94 -10.70 -4.17
C VAL A 38 1.86 -11.88 -3.19
N ASP A 39 2.66 -12.91 -3.42
CA ASP A 39 2.64 -14.10 -2.56
C ASP A 39 3.01 -13.77 -1.12
N ASP A 40 4.06 -12.97 -0.91
CA ASP A 40 4.48 -12.59 0.44
C ASP A 40 3.41 -11.74 1.14
N ALA A 41 2.78 -10.83 0.40
CA ALA A 41 1.73 -9.99 0.97
C ALA A 41 0.49 -10.81 1.35
N VAL A 42 0.08 -11.74 0.48
CA VAL A 42 -1.06 -12.61 0.75
C VAL A 42 -0.78 -13.47 1.98
N GLU A 43 0.43 -14.03 2.07
CA GLU A 43 0.82 -14.85 3.21
C GLU A 43 0.81 -14.04 4.51
N TRP A 44 1.34 -12.81 4.47
CA TRP A 44 1.33 -11.94 5.63
C TRP A 44 -0.09 -11.67 6.12
N PHE A 45 -1.01 -11.36 5.19
CA PHE A 45 -2.40 -11.06 5.54
C PHE A 45 -3.15 -12.28 6.06
N ALA A 46 -2.73 -13.49 5.65
CA ALA A 46 -3.34 -14.72 6.14
C ALA A 46 -2.94 -15.01 7.59
N SER A 47 -1.79 -14.50 8.06
CA SER A 47 -1.24 -14.82 9.37
C SER A 47 -1.27 -13.68 10.37
N HIS A 48 -1.78 -12.50 9.99
CA HIS A 48 -1.81 -11.31 10.84
C HIS A 48 -3.20 -10.69 10.83
N GLU A 49 -3.50 -9.90 11.85
CA GLU A 49 -4.68 -9.05 11.81
C GLU A 49 -4.52 -8.02 10.70
N HIS A 50 -5.61 -7.74 9.99
CA HIS A 50 -5.55 -6.77 8.90
C HIS A 50 -5.33 -5.36 9.46
N PRO A 51 -4.41 -4.58 8.88
CA PRO A 51 -4.19 -3.21 9.31
C PRO A 51 -5.39 -2.33 8.95
N GLU A 52 -5.44 -1.14 9.52
CA GLU A 52 -6.48 -0.18 9.17
C GLU A 52 -6.26 0.44 7.81
N LEU A 53 -5.00 0.57 7.38
CA LEU A 53 -4.63 1.25 6.14
C LEU A 53 -3.52 0.52 5.42
N ILE A 54 -3.62 0.46 4.09
CA ILE A 54 -2.60 -0.11 3.22
C ILE A 54 -2.20 0.94 2.17
N PHE A 55 -0.89 1.22 2.07
CA PHE A 55 -0.33 1.88 0.90
C PHE A 55 0.15 0.78 -0.03
N LEU A 56 -0.44 0.69 -1.21
CA LEU A 56 -0.28 -0.46 -2.09
C LEU A 56 0.20 -0.02 -3.46
N ASP A 57 1.41 -0.47 -3.84
CA ASP A 57 1.90 -0.26 -5.19
C ASP A 57 1.12 -1.15 -6.16
N ILE A 58 0.80 -0.63 -7.34
CA ILE A 58 0.03 -1.38 -8.32
C ILE A 58 0.88 -2.47 -8.98
N HIS A 59 2.14 -2.17 -9.29
CA HIS A 59 3.05 -3.17 -9.88
C HIS A 59 3.88 -3.82 -8.79
N LEU A 60 3.74 -5.14 -8.65
CA LEU A 60 4.49 -5.93 -7.70
C LEU A 60 5.34 -6.95 -8.44
N THR A 61 6.26 -7.61 -7.73
CA THR A 61 7.26 -8.50 -8.34
C THR A 61 6.67 -9.63 -9.17
N ASP A 62 5.57 -10.23 -8.69
CA ASP A 62 4.97 -11.43 -9.28
C ASP A 62 3.52 -11.22 -9.70
N GLY A 63 3.12 -9.97 -9.91
CA GLY A 63 1.74 -9.66 -10.30
C GLY A 63 1.43 -8.21 -10.04
N ASP A 64 0.18 -7.90 -9.75
CA ASP A 64 -0.23 -6.54 -9.46
C ASP A 64 -1.10 -6.44 -8.20
N ALA A 65 -1.43 -5.20 -7.83
CA ALA A 65 -2.22 -4.93 -6.64
C ALA A 65 -3.60 -5.61 -6.69
N PHE A 66 -4.19 -5.74 -7.87
CA PHE A 66 -5.51 -6.33 -8.02
C PHE A 66 -5.47 -7.84 -7.78
N ASP A 67 -4.35 -8.49 -8.14
CA ASP A 67 -4.12 -9.89 -7.80
C ASP A 67 -4.06 -10.08 -6.28
N PHE A 68 -3.35 -9.19 -5.59
CA PHE A 68 -3.28 -9.20 -4.14
C PHE A 68 -4.66 -9.00 -3.51
N LEU A 69 -5.40 -7.99 -3.98
CA LEU A 69 -6.72 -7.69 -3.42
C LEU A 69 -7.69 -8.85 -3.59
N SER A 70 -7.64 -9.52 -4.75
CA SER A 70 -8.50 -10.67 -5.01
C SER A 70 -8.19 -11.85 -4.11
N ALA A 71 -6.91 -12.09 -3.83
CA ALA A 71 -6.47 -13.23 -3.04
C ALA A 71 -6.60 -12.99 -1.54
N ALA A 72 -6.19 -11.83 -1.06
CA ALA A 72 -6.15 -11.53 0.37
C ALA A 72 -7.47 -10.98 0.90
N LYS A 73 -8.24 -10.31 0.05
CA LYS A 73 -9.51 -9.66 0.42
C LYS A 73 -9.38 -8.88 1.72
N PRO A 74 -8.45 -7.88 1.77
CA PRO A 74 -8.21 -7.18 3.02
C PRO A 74 -9.41 -6.35 3.46
N LYS A 75 -9.56 -6.21 4.76
CA LYS A 75 -10.61 -5.37 5.34
C LYS A 75 -10.13 -3.95 5.55
N SER A 76 -8.98 -3.63 5.03
CA SER A 76 -8.29 -2.35 5.22
C SER A 76 -8.75 -1.32 4.21
N ALA A 77 -8.64 -0.05 4.58
CA ALA A 77 -8.72 1.03 3.60
C ALA A 77 -7.44 1.01 2.77
N VAL A 78 -7.54 1.32 1.48
CA VAL A 78 -6.42 1.20 0.55
C VAL A 78 -6.14 2.54 -0.12
N ILE A 79 -4.86 2.93 -0.10
CA ILE A 79 -4.36 4.05 -0.90
C ILE A 79 -3.36 3.46 -1.90
N PHE A 80 -3.69 3.55 -3.18
CA PHE A 80 -2.79 3.07 -4.22
C PHE A 80 -1.65 4.04 -4.45
N THR A 81 -0.46 3.52 -4.64
CA THR A 81 0.69 4.32 -5.09
C THR A 81 1.11 3.77 -6.45
N THR A 82 1.29 4.64 -7.43
CA THR A 82 1.62 4.18 -8.78
C THR A 82 2.34 5.25 -9.59
N ALA A 83 3.19 4.80 -10.52
CA ALA A 83 3.80 5.66 -11.52
C ALA A 83 2.90 5.81 -12.76
N TYR A 84 1.79 5.09 -12.83
CA TYR A 84 0.97 4.99 -14.04
C TYR A 84 -0.46 5.48 -13.80
N ASP A 85 -0.80 6.59 -14.44
CA ASP A 85 -2.11 7.23 -14.34
C ASP A 85 -3.24 6.35 -14.91
N GLN A 86 -2.90 5.49 -15.87
CA GLN A 86 -3.87 4.63 -16.54
C GLN A 86 -4.61 3.67 -15.60
N TYR A 87 -4.10 3.48 -14.39
CA TYR A 87 -4.74 2.60 -13.41
C TYR A 87 -5.79 3.29 -12.55
N ALA A 88 -5.98 4.60 -12.71
CA ALA A 88 -6.90 5.36 -11.85
C ALA A 88 -8.32 4.81 -11.90
N ILE A 89 -8.82 4.47 -13.08
CA ILE A 89 -10.19 3.96 -13.23
C ILE A 89 -10.34 2.61 -12.53
N ARG A 90 -9.36 1.72 -12.70
CA ARG A 90 -9.38 0.41 -12.01
C ARG A 90 -9.31 0.58 -10.49
N ALA A 91 -8.50 1.52 -10.02
CA ALA A 91 -8.38 1.79 -8.60
C ALA A 91 -9.71 2.19 -7.98
N PHE A 92 -10.49 3.01 -8.69
CA PHE A 92 -11.80 3.42 -8.20
C PHE A 92 -12.87 2.33 -8.28
N SER A 93 -12.60 1.25 -9.02
CA SER A 93 -13.54 0.12 -9.10
C SER A 93 -13.42 -0.83 -7.91
N VAL A 94 -12.38 -0.66 -7.07
CA VAL A 94 -12.22 -1.39 -5.82
C VAL A 94 -12.45 -0.42 -4.66
N ASN A 95 -12.54 -0.93 -3.45
CA ASN A 95 -12.87 -0.11 -2.28
C ASN A 95 -11.63 0.64 -1.77
N SER A 96 -11.12 1.57 -2.59
CA SER A 96 -9.96 2.38 -2.23
C SER A 96 -10.39 3.75 -1.71
N ILE A 97 -9.56 4.34 -0.84
CA ILE A 97 -9.77 5.70 -0.36
C ILE A 97 -9.23 6.70 -1.39
N ASP A 98 -8.08 6.40 -1.96
CA ASP A 98 -7.37 7.34 -2.82
C ASP A 98 -6.32 6.61 -3.64
N TYR A 99 -5.68 7.34 -4.56
CA TYR A 99 -4.46 6.87 -5.17
C TYR A 99 -3.50 8.03 -5.35
N ILE A 100 -2.20 7.75 -5.34
CA ILE A 100 -1.15 8.76 -5.40
C ILE A 100 -0.16 8.37 -6.49
N LEU A 101 0.10 9.31 -7.41
CA LEU A 101 1.10 9.10 -8.45
C LEU A 101 2.51 9.26 -7.88
N LYS A 102 3.41 8.41 -8.32
CA LYS A 102 4.84 8.52 -7.99
C LYS A 102 5.49 9.58 -8.88
N PRO A 103 6.49 10.30 -8.39
CA PRO A 103 7.02 10.22 -7.03
C PRO A 103 6.05 10.77 -6.00
N VAL A 104 6.01 10.16 -4.82
CA VAL A 104 5.08 10.58 -3.78
C VAL A 104 5.48 11.95 -3.25
N ASP A 105 4.50 12.85 -3.20
CA ASP A 105 4.66 14.20 -2.68
C ASP A 105 4.10 14.23 -1.26
N GLU A 106 4.89 14.68 -0.31
CA GLU A 106 4.50 14.75 1.09
C GLU A 106 3.22 15.56 1.30
N GLN A 107 3.00 16.59 0.50
CA GLN A 107 1.78 17.40 0.58
C GLN A 107 0.54 16.63 0.20
N ARG A 108 0.70 15.59 -0.63
CA ARG A 108 -0.40 14.74 -1.08
C ARG A 108 -0.84 13.77 0.02
N LEU A 109 0.07 13.45 0.91
CA LEU A 109 -0.23 12.57 2.03
C LEU A 109 -1.02 13.32 3.10
#